data_938b247b6b6b5c150bcbbe8eb26a905a
#
_entry.id   938b247b6b6b5c150bcbbe8eb26a905a
#
_cell.length_a   1.000
_cell.length_b   1.000
_cell.length_c   1.000
_cell.angle_alpha   90.00
_cell.angle_beta   90.00
_cell.angle_gamma   90.00
#
_symmetry.space_group_name_H-M   'P 1'
#
loop_
_entity.id
_entity.type
_entity.pdbx_description
1 polymer ?
#
loop_
_entity_poly.entity_id
_entity_poly.type
_entity_poly.pdbx_seq_one_letter_code
_entity_poly.pdbx_strand_id
1 'polypeptide(L)'
;GSPPPDVIAQAHAAGVPVAALAGSAKHALRHAEIGVDIVIAQGYEAGGHTGEIASLVLVPEVVDVVGGKAAVLAAGGIGTGRQVAAALALGASGVWMGSAFLTAAEYDLGARTDGGPSVIQEALLAATSSDTVRRKIFSGKPARLLKSRWTDAWDADDAPSPLPMPLQNVLVSEAHQRMSQSVDPSTVAMPVGQIVGTMNKIRPVAEIMAELVSGFEAATRRLDDIRST
;
A
#
# COMPACT_ATOMS: atom_id res chain seq x y z
N GLY A 1 8.33 12.57 1.71
CA GLY A 1 8.54 13.68 2.64
C GLY A 1 7.26 14.48 2.84
N SER A 2 7.26 15.44 3.76
CA SER A 2 6.12 16.33 3.92
C SER A 2 6.00 17.27 2.72
N PRO A 3 4.79 17.58 2.24
CA PRO A 3 4.61 18.60 1.20
C PRO A 3 5.09 19.97 1.72
N PRO A 4 5.61 20.85 0.84
CA PRO A 4 5.94 22.22 1.23
C PRO A 4 4.68 23.00 1.66
N PRO A 5 4.75 23.87 2.70
CA PRO A 5 3.58 24.63 3.16
C PRO A 5 2.94 25.55 2.12
N ASP A 6 3.73 26.10 1.22
CA ASP A 6 3.24 26.92 0.10
C ASP A 6 2.42 26.11 -0.90
N VAL A 7 2.78 24.87 -1.16
CA VAL A 7 2.01 23.94 -2.01
C VAL A 7 0.66 23.60 -1.35
N ILE A 8 0.64 23.39 -0.03
CA ILE A 8 -0.60 23.16 0.71
C ILE A 8 -1.51 24.40 0.61
N ALA A 9 -0.95 25.59 0.82
CA ALA A 9 -1.69 26.85 0.73
C ALA A 9 -2.28 27.07 -0.69
N GLN A 10 -1.53 26.74 -1.74
CA GLN A 10 -2.03 26.82 -3.12
C GLN A 10 -3.18 25.82 -3.38
N ALA A 11 -3.08 24.59 -2.87
CA ALA A 11 -4.15 23.59 -3.01
C ALA A 11 -5.42 24.08 -2.29
N HIS A 12 -5.30 24.59 -1.07
CA HIS A 12 -6.42 25.11 -0.28
C HIS A 12 -7.07 26.33 -0.94
N ALA A 13 -6.27 27.24 -1.53
CA ALA A 13 -6.80 28.37 -2.28
C ALA A 13 -7.64 27.94 -3.50
N ALA A 14 -7.38 26.75 -4.04
CA ALA A 14 -8.14 26.13 -5.11
C ALA A 14 -9.28 25.20 -4.61
N GLY A 15 -9.51 25.12 -3.29
CA GLY A 15 -10.53 24.24 -2.69
C GLY A 15 -10.17 22.75 -2.73
N VAL A 16 -8.88 22.41 -2.90
CA VAL A 16 -8.41 21.00 -3.01
C VAL A 16 -7.80 20.56 -1.69
N PRO A 17 -8.34 19.50 -1.04
CA PRO A 17 -7.74 18.94 0.17
C PRO A 17 -6.41 18.21 -0.13
N VAL A 18 -5.49 18.25 0.83
CA VAL A 18 -4.16 17.64 0.72
C VAL A 18 -4.07 16.41 1.59
N ALA A 19 -3.63 15.28 1.01
CA ALA A 19 -3.35 14.04 1.73
C ALA A 19 -1.85 13.74 1.74
N ALA A 20 -1.33 13.21 2.85
CA ALA A 20 0.07 12.82 2.96
C ALA A 20 0.27 11.50 3.73
N LEU A 21 1.20 10.68 3.23
CA LEU A 21 1.57 9.40 3.83
C LEU A 21 2.52 9.59 5.02
N ALA A 22 2.24 8.92 6.14
CA ALA A 22 3.07 8.91 7.33
C ALA A 22 3.37 7.46 7.77
N GLY A 23 4.64 7.11 7.91
CA GLY A 23 5.09 5.83 8.44
C GLY A 23 5.53 5.89 9.91
N SER A 24 5.23 6.98 10.60
CA SER A 24 5.47 7.15 12.04
C SER A 24 4.62 8.29 12.62
N ALA A 25 4.34 8.25 13.92
CA ALA A 25 3.62 9.30 14.66
C ALA A 25 4.29 10.68 14.49
N LYS A 26 5.63 10.74 14.51
CA LYS A 26 6.38 11.98 14.28
C LYS A 26 6.08 12.63 12.92
N HIS A 27 6.02 11.82 11.86
CA HIS A 27 5.71 12.33 10.51
C HIS A 27 4.24 12.76 10.43
N ALA A 28 3.32 12.00 11.05
CA ALA A 28 1.90 12.31 11.09
C ALA A 28 1.62 13.66 11.80
N LEU A 29 2.22 13.88 12.97
CA LEU A 29 2.10 15.13 13.69
C LEU A 29 2.58 16.32 12.85
N ARG A 30 3.76 16.18 12.22
CA ARG A 30 4.29 17.23 11.34
C ARG A 30 3.33 17.54 10.17
N HIS A 31 2.71 16.51 9.56
CA HIS A 31 1.72 16.72 8.50
C HIS A 31 0.52 17.51 8.99
N ALA A 32 -0.03 17.14 10.14
CA ALA A 32 -1.16 17.87 10.74
C ALA A 32 -0.80 19.32 11.09
N GLU A 33 0.41 19.57 11.61
CA GLU A 33 0.88 20.91 11.99
C GLU A 33 1.08 21.86 10.79
N ILE A 34 1.43 21.33 9.61
CA ILE A 34 1.61 22.13 8.39
C ILE A 34 0.33 22.26 7.55
N GLY A 35 -0.82 21.75 8.05
CA GLY A 35 -2.12 21.92 7.42
C GLY A 35 -2.51 20.84 6.40
N VAL A 36 -1.94 19.64 6.48
CA VAL A 36 -2.43 18.47 5.72
C VAL A 36 -3.81 18.07 6.25
N ASP A 37 -4.79 17.91 5.36
CA ASP A 37 -6.19 17.60 5.71
C ASP A 37 -6.41 16.13 6.02
N ILE A 38 -5.65 15.25 5.36
CA ILE A 38 -5.77 13.80 5.46
C ILE A 38 -4.38 13.19 5.69
N VAL A 39 -4.17 12.61 6.87
CA VAL A 39 -2.95 11.85 7.18
C VAL A 39 -3.20 10.36 6.93
N ILE A 40 -2.40 9.77 6.05
CA ILE A 40 -2.50 8.34 5.73
C ILE A 40 -1.45 7.59 6.55
N ALA A 41 -1.89 6.90 7.61
CA ALA A 41 -1.04 6.06 8.46
C ALA A 41 -0.68 4.77 7.71
N GLN A 42 0.50 4.76 7.08
CA GLN A 42 0.94 3.65 6.24
C GLN A 42 1.86 2.70 7.00
N GLY A 43 1.33 1.55 7.38
CA GLY A 43 2.06 0.52 8.11
C GLY A 43 3.07 -0.26 7.28
N TYR A 44 3.91 -1.02 7.99
CA TYR A 44 4.98 -1.85 7.44
C TYR A 44 4.51 -2.85 6.37
N GLU A 45 3.27 -3.33 6.45
CA GLU A 45 2.67 -4.34 5.57
C GLU A 45 2.28 -3.79 4.19
N ALA A 46 2.27 -2.47 4.02
CA ALA A 46 1.89 -1.83 2.77
C ALA A 46 2.88 -2.14 1.63
N GLY A 47 2.40 -2.08 0.40
CA GLY A 47 3.22 -2.10 -0.81
C GLY A 47 3.92 -0.77 -1.06
N GLY A 48 5.06 -0.80 -1.75
CA GLY A 48 5.87 0.38 -2.00
C GLY A 48 6.65 0.86 -0.79
N HIS A 49 6.95 2.15 -0.72
CA HIS A 49 7.75 2.71 0.36
C HIS A 49 7.00 2.67 1.70
N THR A 50 7.60 2.05 2.70
CA THR A 50 6.99 1.89 4.03
C THR A 50 7.94 2.29 5.15
N GLY A 51 7.37 2.70 6.29
CA GLY A 51 8.07 2.78 7.57
C GLY A 51 8.36 1.40 8.17
N GLU A 52 8.78 1.36 9.42
CA GLU A 52 9.15 0.14 10.15
C GLU A 52 8.02 -0.36 11.08
N ILE A 53 6.98 0.46 11.30
CA ILE A 53 5.93 0.20 12.28
C ILE A 53 4.75 -0.50 11.60
N ALA A 54 4.30 -1.62 12.18
CA ALA A 54 3.13 -2.37 11.72
C ALA A 54 1.83 -1.56 11.88
N SER A 55 0.84 -1.79 11.00
CA SER A 55 -0.41 -1.02 10.98
C SER A 55 -1.17 -1.06 12.31
N LEU A 56 -1.19 -2.21 12.99
CA LEU A 56 -1.87 -2.37 14.28
C LEU A 56 -1.31 -1.46 15.39
N VAL A 57 -0.01 -1.11 15.32
CA VAL A 57 0.65 -0.21 16.25
C VAL A 57 0.60 1.22 15.75
N LEU A 58 0.90 1.43 14.46
CA LEU A 58 1.02 2.75 13.87
C LEU A 58 -0.29 3.54 13.86
N VAL A 59 -1.41 2.88 13.51
CA VAL A 59 -2.70 3.57 13.32
C VAL A 59 -3.16 4.28 14.59
N PRO A 60 -3.27 3.63 15.78
CA PRO A 60 -3.67 4.31 17.01
C PRO A 60 -2.67 5.39 17.44
N GLU A 61 -1.35 5.17 17.29
CA GLU A 61 -0.35 6.21 17.59
C GLU A 61 -0.54 7.46 16.73
N VAL A 62 -0.86 7.28 15.44
CA VAL A 62 -1.12 8.40 14.53
C VAL A 62 -2.42 9.11 14.87
N VAL A 63 -3.50 8.39 15.17
CA VAL A 63 -4.78 8.94 15.59
C VAL A 63 -4.59 9.83 16.83
N ASP A 64 -3.88 9.33 17.84
CA ASP A 64 -3.64 10.03 19.09
C ASP A 64 -2.85 11.34 18.90
N VAL A 65 -1.73 11.29 18.13
CA VAL A 65 -0.90 12.50 17.96
C VAL A 65 -1.51 13.53 17.02
N VAL A 66 -2.32 13.10 16.04
CA VAL A 66 -3.05 14.02 15.15
C VAL A 66 -4.16 14.75 15.92
N GLY A 67 -4.79 14.08 16.89
CA GLY A 67 -5.69 14.69 17.85
C GLY A 67 -6.87 15.44 17.22
N GLY A 68 -7.42 14.95 16.10
CA GLY A 68 -8.53 15.58 15.40
C GLY A 68 -8.17 16.76 14.48
N LYS A 69 -6.89 17.14 14.36
CA LYS A 69 -6.44 18.23 13.45
C LYS A 69 -6.56 17.87 11.96
N ALA A 70 -6.57 16.58 11.63
CA ALA A 70 -6.73 16.04 10.29
C ALA A 70 -7.48 14.71 10.36
N ALA A 71 -8.12 14.29 9.27
CA ALA A 71 -8.65 12.94 9.16
C ALA A 71 -7.49 11.92 9.05
N VAL A 72 -7.61 10.76 9.73
CA VAL A 72 -6.61 9.70 9.65
C VAL A 72 -7.18 8.53 8.86
N LEU A 73 -6.50 8.15 7.76
CA LEU A 73 -6.81 6.93 7.02
C LEU A 73 -5.76 5.87 7.33
N ALA A 74 -6.21 4.66 7.63
CA ALA A 74 -5.32 3.51 7.80
C ALA A 74 -4.93 2.91 6.45
N ALA A 75 -3.64 2.61 6.25
CA ALA A 75 -3.11 2.00 5.04
C ALA A 75 -2.10 0.89 5.36
N GLY A 76 -2.09 -0.14 4.52
CA GLY A 76 -1.20 -1.30 4.68
C GLY A 76 -1.88 -2.46 5.42
N GLY A 77 -1.76 -3.65 4.84
CA GLY A 77 -2.36 -4.85 5.41
C GLY A 77 -3.89 -4.94 5.33
N ILE A 78 -4.56 -4.04 4.59
CA ILE A 78 -6.02 -3.96 4.50
C ILE A 78 -6.49 -4.42 3.13
N GLY A 79 -7.30 -5.48 3.08
CA GLY A 79 -7.86 -6.07 1.86
C GLY A 79 -9.20 -6.77 2.07
N THR A 80 -9.74 -6.76 3.31
CA THR A 80 -11.02 -7.38 3.67
C THR A 80 -11.86 -6.47 4.55
N GLY A 81 -13.18 -6.66 4.57
CA GLY A 81 -14.08 -5.88 5.43
C GLY A 81 -13.78 -6.02 6.92
N ARG A 82 -13.26 -7.18 7.38
CA ARG A 82 -12.81 -7.36 8.76
C ARG A 82 -11.64 -6.44 9.12
N GLN A 83 -10.72 -6.24 8.19
CA GLN A 83 -9.57 -5.33 8.38
C GLN A 83 -10.02 -3.87 8.33
N VAL A 84 -11.03 -3.54 7.53
CA VAL A 84 -11.67 -2.21 7.56
C VAL A 84 -12.28 -1.95 8.94
N ALA A 85 -13.06 -2.90 9.49
CA ALA A 85 -13.63 -2.77 10.83
C ALA A 85 -12.55 -2.60 11.91
N ALA A 86 -11.45 -3.35 11.83
CA ALA A 86 -10.32 -3.21 12.75
C ALA A 86 -9.67 -1.83 12.66
N ALA A 87 -9.46 -1.29 11.44
CA ALA A 87 -8.89 0.03 11.24
C ALA A 87 -9.76 1.15 11.87
N LEU A 88 -11.08 1.06 11.72
CA LEU A 88 -12.02 1.99 12.34
C LEU A 88 -12.03 1.84 13.88
N ALA A 89 -11.95 0.62 14.40
CA ALA A 89 -11.83 0.35 15.84
C ALA A 89 -10.53 0.91 16.44
N LEU A 90 -9.45 1.02 15.66
CA LEU A 90 -8.20 1.68 16.03
C LEU A 90 -8.27 3.21 15.98
N GLY A 91 -9.43 3.79 15.65
CA GLY A 91 -9.68 5.23 15.62
C GLY A 91 -9.49 5.90 14.26
N ALA A 92 -9.17 5.17 13.20
CA ALA A 92 -9.08 5.74 11.86
C ALA A 92 -10.45 6.22 11.36
N SER A 93 -10.49 7.31 10.59
CA SER A 93 -11.70 7.82 9.93
C SER A 93 -12.10 7.01 8.70
N GLY A 94 -11.19 6.16 8.20
CA GLY A 94 -11.39 5.33 7.02
C GLY A 94 -10.12 4.57 6.65
N VAL A 95 -10.09 4.01 5.43
CA VAL A 95 -8.97 3.23 4.94
C VAL A 95 -8.48 3.73 3.58
N TRP A 96 -7.19 3.54 3.33
CA TRP A 96 -6.56 3.78 2.04
C TRP A 96 -5.99 2.46 1.52
N MET A 97 -6.55 1.94 0.43
CA MET A 97 -6.19 0.64 -0.11
C MET A 97 -5.68 0.78 -1.54
N GLY A 98 -4.52 0.19 -1.85
CA GLY A 98 -3.97 0.11 -3.19
C GLY A 98 -3.92 -1.35 -3.68
N SER A 99 -3.18 -2.20 -2.96
CA SER A 99 -2.91 -3.58 -3.40
C SER A 99 -4.16 -4.40 -3.70
N ALA A 100 -5.25 -4.22 -2.93
CA ALA A 100 -6.50 -4.95 -3.12
C ALA A 100 -7.13 -4.77 -4.51
N PHE A 101 -6.80 -3.70 -5.22
CA PHE A 101 -7.31 -3.38 -6.55
C PHE A 101 -6.36 -3.76 -7.70
N LEU A 102 -5.16 -4.29 -7.41
CA LEU A 102 -4.20 -4.69 -8.46
C LEU A 102 -4.68 -5.89 -9.28
N THR A 103 -5.60 -6.70 -8.76
CA THR A 103 -6.27 -7.78 -9.47
C THR A 103 -7.71 -7.43 -9.87
N ALA A 104 -8.06 -6.13 -9.88
CA ALA A 104 -9.34 -5.70 -10.42
C ALA A 104 -9.38 -5.89 -11.94
N ALA A 105 -10.54 -6.29 -12.47
CA ALA A 105 -10.72 -6.51 -13.90
C ALA A 105 -10.56 -5.22 -14.72
N GLU A 106 -10.86 -4.08 -14.12
CA GLU A 106 -10.74 -2.76 -14.73
C GLU A 106 -9.33 -2.17 -14.66
N TYR A 107 -8.41 -2.81 -13.91
CA TYR A 107 -7.05 -2.29 -13.78
C TYR A 107 -6.20 -2.78 -14.95
N ASP A 108 -5.89 -1.86 -15.87
CA ASP A 108 -5.05 -2.14 -17.04
C ASP A 108 -3.57 -2.21 -16.64
N LEU A 109 -3.08 -3.43 -16.55
CA LEU A 109 -1.65 -3.76 -16.32
C LEU A 109 -0.98 -4.29 -17.59
N GLY A 110 -1.49 -3.90 -18.76
CA GLY A 110 -1.05 -4.45 -20.04
C GLY A 110 -1.77 -5.76 -20.35
N ALA A 111 -3.00 -5.66 -20.87
CA ALA A 111 -3.81 -6.81 -21.26
C ALA A 111 -3.09 -7.69 -22.30
N ARG A 112 -3.17 -9.00 -22.13
CA ARG A 112 -2.68 -9.95 -23.12
C ARG A 112 -3.60 -9.95 -24.34
N THR A 113 -3.02 -10.17 -25.50
CA THR A 113 -3.76 -10.23 -26.79
C THR A 113 -4.73 -11.42 -26.86
N ASP A 114 -4.56 -12.44 -26.00
CA ASP A 114 -5.42 -13.62 -25.89
C ASP A 114 -6.58 -13.44 -24.88
N GLY A 115 -6.70 -12.26 -24.26
CA GLY A 115 -7.73 -11.95 -23.25
C GLY A 115 -7.49 -12.58 -21.88
N GLY A 116 -6.33 -13.21 -21.65
CA GLY A 116 -5.91 -13.73 -20.34
C GLY A 116 -5.46 -12.64 -19.38
N PRO A 117 -5.19 -12.98 -18.10
CA PRO A 117 -4.61 -12.07 -17.14
C PRO A 117 -3.27 -11.55 -17.63
N SER A 118 -2.92 -10.31 -17.25
CA SER A 118 -1.58 -9.80 -17.54
C SER A 118 -0.53 -10.61 -16.76
N VAL A 119 0.72 -10.56 -17.23
CA VAL A 119 1.86 -11.22 -16.55
C VAL A 119 1.97 -10.77 -15.09
N ILE A 120 1.66 -9.50 -14.82
CA ILE A 120 1.63 -8.95 -13.46
C ILE A 120 0.50 -9.58 -12.64
N GLN A 121 -0.71 -9.68 -13.20
CA GLN A 121 -1.84 -10.32 -12.52
C GLN A 121 -1.58 -11.80 -12.27
N GLU A 122 -0.97 -12.53 -13.22
CA GLU A 122 -0.57 -13.94 -13.00
C GLU A 122 0.37 -14.07 -11.80
N ALA A 123 1.40 -13.23 -11.70
CA ALA A 123 2.32 -13.24 -10.58
C ALA A 123 1.63 -12.92 -9.24
N LEU A 124 0.71 -11.94 -9.23
CA LEU A 124 -0.04 -11.57 -8.03
C LEU A 124 -1.02 -12.67 -7.58
N LEU A 125 -1.71 -13.32 -8.53
CA LEU A 125 -2.67 -14.41 -8.23
C LEU A 125 -1.98 -15.65 -7.66
N ALA A 126 -0.73 -15.90 -8.05
CA ALA A 126 0.06 -17.04 -7.57
C ALA A 126 0.72 -16.77 -6.20
N ALA A 127 0.82 -15.51 -5.78
CA ALA A 127 1.57 -15.12 -4.60
C ALA A 127 0.81 -15.36 -3.28
N THR A 128 1.57 -15.64 -2.23
CA THR A 128 1.10 -15.68 -0.84
C THR A 128 1.54 -14.43 -0.08
N SER A 129 1.03 -14.23 1.13
CA SER A 129 1.45 -13.11 1.99
C SER A 129 2.94 -13.13 2.34
N SER A 130 3.60 -14.30 2.23
CA SER A 130 5.04 -14.47 2.45
C SER A 130 5.90 -14.13 1.23
N ASP A 131 5.29 -13.95 0.06
CA ASP A 131 5.99 -13.69 -1.19
C ASP A 131 6.19 -12.19 -1.44
N THR A 132 6.38 -11.43 -0.37
CA THR A 132 6.80 -10.02 -0.46
C THR A 132 8.11 -9.80 0.29
N VAL A 133 8.98 -8.97 -0.27
CA VAL A 133 10.24 -8.58 0.36
C VAL A 133 10.34 -7.06 0.44
N ARG A 134 10.98 -6.56 1.49
CA ARG A 134 11.22 -5.12 1.66
C ARG A 134 12.70 -4.83 1.44
N ARG A 135 13.02 -4.12 0.37
CA ARG A 135 14.38 -3.85 -0.10
C ARG A 135 14.53 -2.40 -0.55
N LYS A 136 15.80 -1.94 -0.65
CA LYS A 136 16.13 -0.61 -1.17
C LYS A 136 16.37 -0.59 -2.69
N ILE A 137 16.24 -1.73 -3.35
CA ILE A 137 16.61 -1.95 -4.75
C ILE A 137 15.75 -1.16 -5.76
N PHE A 138 14.56 -0.73 -5.35
CA PHE A 138 13.64 0.00 -6.23
C PHE A 138 14.04 1.49 -6.39
N SER A 139 14.38 2.16 -5.30
CA SER A 139 14.61 3.62 -5.33
C SER A 139 15.73 4.11 -4.42
N GLY A 140 16.37 3.22 -3.67
CA GLY A 140 17.33 3.58 -2.61
C GLY A 140 16.70 3.78 -1.24
N LYS A 141 15.35 3.80 -1.15
CA LYS A 141 14.60 3.75 0.11
C LYS A 141 13.90 2.40 0.25
N PRO A 142 13.68 1.92 1.50
CA PRO A 142 12.97 0.67 1.72
C PRO A 142 11.58 0.69 1.09
N ALA A 143 11.33 -0.27 0.20
CA ALA A 143 10.03 -0.48 -0.46
C ALA A 143 9.67 -1.97 -0.44
N ARG A 144 8.40 -2.28 -0.19
CA ARG A 144 7.89 -3.65 -0.27
C ARG A 144 7.47 -3.96 -1.70
N LEU A 145 8.02 -5.05 -2.21
CA LEU A 145 7.85 -5.53 -3.58
C LEU A 145 7.41 -6.99 -3.56
N LEU A 146 6.80 -7.46 -4.63
CA LEU A 146 6.63 -8.87 -4.89
C LEU A 146 8.01 -9.53 -5.01
N LYS A 147 8.19 -10.68 -4.35
CA LYS A 147 9.41 -11.49 -4.47
C LYS A 147 9.51 -12.05 -5.90
N SER A 148 10.68 -11.97 -6.49
CA SER A 148 10.90 -12.34 -7.89
C SER A 148 12.38 -12.60 -8.15
N ARG A 149 12.71 -13.15 -9.33
CA ARG A 149 14.12 -13.29 -9.75
C ARG A 149 14.92 -12.01 -9.68
N TRP A 150 14.27 -10.85 -9.87
CA TRP A 150 14.92 -9.54 -9.69
C TRP A 150 15.31 -9.29 -8.24
N THR A 151 14.40 -9.56 -7.29
CA THR A 151 14.72 -9.41 -5.87
C THR A 151 15.79 -10.40 -5.42
N ASP A 152 15.74 -11.63 -5.93
CA ASP A 152 16.71 -12.69 -5.60
C ASP A 152 18.11 -12.34 -6.14
N ALA A 153 18.20 -11.76 -7.34
CA ALA A 153 19.47 -11.29 -7.92
C ALA A 153 20.12 -10.18 -7.06
N TRP A 154 19.32 -9.31 -6.43
CA TRP A 154 19.82 -8.29 -5.51
C TRP A 154 20.13 -8.83 -4.10
N ASP A 155 19.65 -10.00 -3.75
CA ASP A 155 19.93 -10.68 -2.48
C ASP A 155 21.12 -11.67 -2.60
N ALA A 156 21.73 -11.82 -3.79
CA ALA A 156 22.91 -12.66 -4.00
C ALA A 156 24.15 -12.08 -3.27
N ASP A 157 25.06 -12.96 -2.83
CA ASP A 157 26.24 -12.57 -2.03
C ASP A 157 27.19 -11.61 -2.76
N ASP A 158 27.21 -11.66 -4.09
CA ASP A 158 28.03 -10.81 -4.96
C ASP A 158 27.27 -9.60 -5.52
N ALA A 159 26.02 -9.40 -5.12
CA ALA A 159 25.23 -8.28 -5.58
C ALA A 159 25.74 -6.94 -5.04
N PRO A 160 25.73 -5.87 -5.84
CA PRO A 160 26.13 -4.55 -5.36
C PRO A 160 25.14 -4.01 -4.33
N SER A 161 25.63 -3.20 -3.38
CA SER A 161 24.74 -2.50 -2.45
C SER A 161 23.91 -1.46 -3.18
N PRO A 162 22.57 -1.37 -2.88
CA PRO A 162 21.73 -0.34 -3.46
C PRO A 162 22.22 1.08 -3.17
N LEU A 163 22.21 1.94 -4.17
CA LEU A 163 22.57 3.34 -4.06
C LEU A 163 21.48 4.12 -3.26
N PRO A 164 21.86 5.28 -2.67
CA PRO A 164 20.85 6.15 -2.05
C PRO A 164 19.92 6.77 -3.11
N MET A 165 18.70 7.14 -2.70
CA MET A 165 17.77 7.89 -3.53
C MET A 165 18.34 9.28 -3.87
N PRO A 166 18.23 9.79 -5.12
CA PRO A 166 17.50 9.20 -6.26
C PRO A 166 18.35 8.29 -7.17
N LEU A 167 19.63 8.11 -6.88
CA LEU A 167 20.60 7.45 -7.77
C LEU A 167 20.21 6.00 -8.08
N GLN A 168 19.69 5.27 -7.10
CA GLN A 168 19.20 3.90 -7.32
C GLN A 168 18.10 3.85 -8.37
N ASN A 169 17.13 4.77 -8.29
CA ASN A 169 16.03 4.81 -9.25
C ASN A 169 16.52 5.08 -10.69
N VAL A 170 17.51 5.95 -10.84
CA VAL A 170 18.14 6.23 -12.15
C VAL A 170 18.86 4.99 -12.66
N LEU A 171 19.66 4.34 -11.81
CA LEU A 171 20.42 3.14 -12.16
C LEU A 171 19.54 2.01 -12.67
N VAL A 172 18.39 1.75 -12.02
CA VAL A 172 17.53 0.60 -12.34
C VAL A 172 16.40 0.91 -13.32
N SER A 173 16.27 2.16 -13.76
CA SER A 173 15.14 2.61 -14.61
C SER A 173 14.99 1.79 -15.88
N GLU A 174 16.09 1.51 -16.59
CA GLU A 174 16.08 0.70 -17.81
C GLU A 174 15.69 -0.75 -17.53
N ALA A 175 16.20 -1.34 -16.44
CA ALA A 175 15.83 -2.70 -16.04
C ALA A 175 14.33 -2.78 -15.70
N HIS A 176 13.78 -1.80 -14.98
CA HIS A 176 12.34 -1.73 -14.69
C HIS A 176 11.50 -1.61 -15.97
N GLN A 177 11.93 -0.79 -16.94
CA GLN A 177 11.25 -0.69 -18.22
C GLN A 177 11.26 -2.02 -18.98
N ARG A 178 12.39 -2.74 -19.02
CA ARG A 178 12.47 -4.06 -19.65
C ARG A 178 11.60 -5.09 -18.91
N MET A 179 11.59 -5.09 -17.59
CA MET A 179 10.75 -6.00 -16.80
C MET A 179 9.26 -5.74 -17.01
N SER A 180 8.83 -4.48 -17.18
CA SER A 180 7.43 -4.15 -17.46
C SER A 180 6.95 -4.69 -18.82
N GLN A 181 7.86 -5.00 -19.73
CA GLN A 181 7.59 -5.62 -21.05
C GLN A 181 7.81 -7.13 -21.04
N SER A 182 8.23 -7.71 -19.93
CA SER A 182 8.49 -9.16 -19.83
C SER A 182 7.18 -9.95 -19.89
N VAL A 183 7.27 -11.13 -20.50
CA VAL A 183 6.18 -12.12 -20.50
C VAL A 183 6.39 -13.22 -19.45
N ASP A 184 7.44 -13.12 -18.64
CA ASP A 184 7.78 -14.07 -17.58
C ASP A 184 7.31 -13.54 -16.21
N PRO A 185 6.27 -14.14 -15.58
CA PRO A 185 5.76 -13.71 -14.27
C PRO A 185 6.83 -13.72 -13.16
N SER A 186 7.85 -14.58 -13.29
CA SER A 186 8.92 -14.67 -12.28
C SER A 186 9.82 -13.44 -12.19
N THR A 187 9.74 -12.52 -13.17
CA THR A 187 10.51 -11.26 -13.18
C THR A 187 9.74 -10.08 -12.57
N VAL A 188 8.46 -10.26 -12.26
CA VAL A 188 7.60 -9.18 -11.77
C VAL A 188 8.00 -8.76 -10.35
N ALA A 189 8.57 -7.59 -10.22
CA ALA A 189 9.01 -6.98 -8.94
C ALA A 189 8.20 -5.72 -8.60
N MET A 190 6.88 -5.76 -8.76
CA MET A 190 6.04 -4.60 -8.53
C MET A 190 5.77 -4.34 -7.04
N PRO A 191 5.53 -3.07 -6.64
CA PRO A 191 5.09 -2.74 -5.28
C PRO A 191 3.73 -3.37 -4.95
N VAL A 192 3.70 -4.22 -3.94
CA VAL A 192 2.47 -4.85 -3.42
C VAL A 192 2.60 -5.11 -1.93
N GLY A 193 1.51 -4.95 -1.18
CA GLY A 193 1.44 -5.23 0.26
C GLY A 193 1.27 -6.71 0.58
N GLN A 194 1.47 -7.08 1.85
CA GLN A 194 1.36 -8.47 2.31
C GLN A 194 -0.05 -9.06 2.14
N ILE A 195 -1.08 -8.24 1.89
CA ILE A 195 -2.43 -8.72 1.55
C ILE A 195 -2.51 -9.45 0.20
N VAL A 196 -1.42 -9.49 -0.57
CA VAL A 196 -1.37 -10.21 -1.84
C VAL A 196 -1.86 -11.65 -1.72
N GLY A 197 -1.62 -12.32 -0.60
CA GLY A 197 -2.13 -13.67 -0.34
C GLY A 197 -3.67 -13.80 -0.28
N THR A 198 -4.41 -12.69 -0.25
CA THR A 198 -5.88 -12.68 -0.35
C THR A 198 -6.38 -12.33 -1.75
N MET A 199 -5.48 -11.97 -2.66
CA MET A 199 -5.77 -11.53 -4.03
C MET A 199 -5.72 -12.72 -5.00
N ASN A 200 -6.63 -13.69 -4.85
CA ASN A 200 -6.57 -15.00 -5.50
C ASN A 200 -7.47 -15.13 -6.75
N LYS A 201 -8.13 -14.08 -7.16
CA LYS A 201 -8.97 -14.03 -8.38
C LYS A 201 -9.04 -12.62 -8.95
N ILE A 202 -9.24 -12.53 -10.27
CA ILE A 202 -9.60 -11.27 -10.94
C ILE A 202 -11.09 -11.04 -10.74
N ARG A 203 -11.48 -9.82 -10.34
CA ARG A 203 -12.85 -9.43 -10.04
C ARG A 203 -13.12 -7.99 -10.45
N PRO A 204 -14.34 -7.64 -10.84
CA PRO A 204 -14.74 -6.24 -10.99
C PRO A 204 -14.57 -5.46 -9.68
N VAL A 205 -14.21 -4.18 -9.77
CA VAL A 205 -14.12 -3.28 -8.60
C VAL A 205 -15.42 -3.29 -7.79
N ALA A 206 -16.56 -3.34 -8.46
CA ALA A 206 -17.86 -3.41 -7.80
C ALA A 206 -18.01 -4.63 -6.88
N GLU A 207 -17.50 -5.81 -7.28
CA GLU A 207 -17.51 -7.03 -6.46
C GLU A 207 -16.55 -6.87 -5.25
N ILE A 208 -15.35 -6.32 -5.47
CA ILE A 208 -14.39 -6.04 -4.40
C ILE A 208 -15.02 -5.11 -3.36
N MET A 209 -15.65 -4.04 -3.80
CA MET A 209 -16.32 -3.09 -2.91
C MET A 209 -17.49 -3.71 -2.15
N ALA A 210 -18.33 -4.51 -2.82
CA ALA A 210 -19.44 -5.20 -2.18
C ALA A 210 -18.96 -6.18 -1.08
N GLU A 211 -17.87 -6.93 -1.33
CA GLU A 211 -17.28 -7.82 -0.33
C GLU A 211 -16.65 -7.04 0.86
N LEU A 212 -16.04 -5.88 0.61
CA LEU A 212 -15.52 -5.03 1.67
C LEU A 212 -16.64 -4.53 2.57
N VAL A 213 -17.73 -4.03 2.00
CA VAL A 213 -18.89 -3.53 2.76
C VAL A 213 -19.57 -4.66 3.54
N SER A 214 -19.93 -5.76 2.89
CA SER A 214 -20.59 -6.89 3.56
C SER A 214 -19.71 -7.54 4.64
N GLY A 215 -18.42 -7.63 4.39
CA GLY A 215 -17.46 -8.14 5.37
C GLY A 215 -17.28 -7.20 6.57
N PHE A 216 -17.32 -5.88 6.35
CA PHE A 216 -17.32 -4.88 7.42
C PHE A 216 -18.57 -5.01 8.30
N GLU A 217 -19.76 -5.07 7.70
CA GLU A 217 -21.02 -5.24 8.41
C GLU A 217 -21.05 -6.54 9.22
N ALA A 218 -20.58 -7.65 8.64
CA ALA A 218 -20.49 -8.93 9.34
C ALA A 218 -19.54 -8.88 10.53
N ALA A 219 -18.40 -8.19 10.40
CA ALA A 219 -17.46 -8.00 11.49
C ALA A 219 -18.05 -7.16 12.63
N THR A 220 -18.77 -6.09 12.29
CA THR A 220 -19.44 -5.23 13.27
C THR A 220 -20.50 -6.00 14.04
N ARG A 221 -21.39 -6.74 13.35
CA ARG A 221 -22.41 -7.61 14.01
C ARG A 221 -21.74 -8.60 14.98
N ARG A 222 -20.66 -9.28 14.55
CA ARG A 222 -19.94 -10.21 15.43
C ARG A 222 -19.41 -9.56 16.71
N LEU A 223 -18.90 -8.31 16.62
CA LEU A 223 -18.43 -7.57 17.80
C LEU A 223 -19.59 -7.19 18.75
N ASP A 224 -20.74 -6.83 18.20
CA ASP A 224 -21.95 -6.54 18.98
C ASP A 224 -22.46 -7.81 19.71
N ASP A 225 -22.45 -8.95 19.05
CA ASP A 225 -22.83 -10.25 19.65
C ASP A 225 -21.91 -10.60 20.86
N ILE A 226 -20.59 -10.43 20.70
CA ILE A 226 -19.61 -10.66 21.79
C ILE A 226 -19.86 -9.72 22.98
N ARG A 227 -20.20 -8.46 22.73
CA ARG A 227 -20.49 -7.50 23.78
C ARG A 227 -21.78 -7.79 24.53
N SER A 228 -22.73 -8.46 23.88
CA SER A 228 -24.05 -8.78 24.42
C SER A 228 -24.08 -10.10 25.20
N THR A 229 -22.98 -10.88 25.21
CA THR A 229 -22.76 -12.12 25.95
C THR A 229 -22.05 -11.86 27.27
#